data_a0721a48cfcc97e54b5d65052232d512
#
_entry.id   a0721a48cfcc97e54b5d65052232d512
#
_cell.length_a   1.000
_cell.length_b   1.000
_cell.length_c   1.000
_cell.angle_alpha   90.00
_cell.angle_beta   90.00
_cell.angle_gamma   90.00
#
_symmetry.space_group_name_H-M   'P 1'
#
loop_
_entity.id
_entity.type
_entity.pdbx_description
1 polymer ?
#
loop_
_entity_poly.entity_id
_entity_poly.type
_entity_poly.pdbx_seq_one_letter_code
_entity_poly.pdbx_strand_id
1 'polypeptide(L)'
;MKYLQDRASAISPKEDFENLLNSKKSLRIKLGVDPTAPDVTLGWYAILRALRKFQEYGHTAVLILGEFTAQVGDPSGKSETRSKLESDEINKNSEGVLPIIENILHKENLEIVSNNDWLSKLTTSDLVNLASSTTLAQMLEREDFSSRYKNNSPISLMEFFYPLFQGYDSVAVKADIEIGGHDQLWNLMLGREVQKFYSMNPQVAMTFPLLVGTDGKKKMSQSLNNYISITDTPENIYGKIMSIPDEIMWEYFTMLTDLEVAEIDELKISIDKDKENPFEIKKILGKFIVTELYDNKSADTAQNTFENVTINKNTPDVIDSYKAPDEKTLHLPKILTEIGITKSNSEARRLINAGSFKIDEQKYTELDVETDKLLNKTLQLLSLIHISEPTRLRRISYA
;
A
#
# COMPACT_ATOMS: atom_id res chain seq x y z
N MET A 1 1.05 -24.41 -1.90
CA MET A 1 0.11 -23.86 -2.91
C MET A 1 -1.30 -23.63 -2.39
N LYS A 2 -1.83 -24.51 -1.50
CA LYS A 2 -3.15 -24.29 -0.85
C LYS A 2 -3.26 -22.90 -0.21
N TYR A 3 -2.22 -22.46 0.51
CA TYR A 3 -2.14 -21.10 1.08
C TYR A 3 -2.50 -20.00 0.08
N LEU A 4 -1.95 -20.05 -1.14
CA LEU A 4 -2.21 -19.05 -2.19
C LEU A 4 -3.62 -19.20 -2.79
N GLN A 5 -4.07 -20.44 -2.99
CA GLN A 5 -5.41 -20.71 -3.54
C GLN A 5 -6.52 -20.22 -2.61
N ASP A 6 -6.37 -20.45 -1.31
CA ASP A 6 -7.36 -20.06 -0.29
C ASP A 6 -7.47 -18.53 -0.13
N ARG A 7 -6.43 -17.78 -0.55
CA ARG A 7 -6.37 -16.30 -0.47
C ARG A 7 -6.65 -15.59 -1.78
N ALA A 8 -6.64 -16.31 -2.89
CA ALA A 8 -6.90 -15.73 -4.20
C ALA A 8 -8.38 -15.32 -4.35
N SER A 9 -8.61 -14.10 -4.86
CA SER A 9 -9.94 -13.64 -5.27
C SER A 9 -10.41 -14.34 -6.54
N ALA A 10 -9.46 -14.61 -7.47
CA ALA A 10 -9.73 -15.36 -8.69
C ALA A 10 -8.48 -16.08 -9.18
N ILE A 11 -8.70 -17.26 -9.79
CA ILE A 11 -7.68 -18.04 -10.52
C ILE A 11 -8.32 -18.45 -11.85
N SER A 12 -7.76 -17.98 -12.96
CA SER A 12 -8.36 -18.17 -14.29
C SER A 12 -7.33 -18.51 -15.36
N PRO A 13 -7.50 -19.61 -16.10
CA PRO A 13 -8.43 -20.72 -15.83
C PRO A 13 -7.89 -21.58 -14.67
N LYS A 14 -8.80 -22.15 -13.91
CA LYS A 14 -8.43 -23.00 -12.76
C LYS A 14 -7.79 -24.32 -13.21
N GLU A 15 -8.29 -24.89 -14.32
CA GLU A 15 -7.74 -26.12 -14.89
C GLU A 15 -6.28 -25.94 -15.36
N ASP A 16 -5.96 -24.82 -16.04
CA ASP A 16 -4.59 -24.51 -16.47
C ASP A 16 -3.66 -24.39 -15.26
N PHE A 17 -4.14 -23.78 -14.16
CA PHE A 17 -3.38 -23.65 -12.92
C PHE A 17 -3.04 -25.04 -12.32
N GLU A 18 -4.03 -25.94 -12.22
CA GLU A 18 -3.83 -27.29 -11.71
C GLU A 18 -2.84 -28.07 -12.60
N ASN A 19 -2.94 -27.93 -13.93
CA ASN A 19 -2.02 -28.54 -14.88
C ASN A 19 -0.58 -28.03 -14.70
N LEU A 20 -0.39 -26.72 -14.52
CA LEU A 20 0.93 -26.12 -14.25
C LEU A 20 1.54 -26.68 -12.97
N LEU A 21 0.78 -26.78 -11.89
CA LEU A 21 1.25 -27.33 -10.62
C LEU A 21 1.68 -28.80 -10.73
N ASN A 22 0.96 -29.59 -11.51
CA ASN A 22 1.26 -31.00 -11.75
C ASN A 22 2.49 -31.20 -12.63
N SER A 23 2.93 -30.20 -13.39
CA SER A 23 4.06 -30.29 -14.32
C SER A 23 5.42 -30.45 -13.65
N LYS A 24 5.52 -30.21 -12.33
CA LYS A 24 6.78 -30.20 -11.54
C LYS A 24 7.87 -29.25 -12.10
N LYS A 25 7.50 -28.32 -12.96
CA LYS A 25 8.40 -27.31 -13.52
C LYS A 25 8.50 -26.12 -12.57
N SER A 26 9.68 -25.51 -12.47
CA SER A 26 9.77 -24.17 -11.89
C SER A 26 9.02 -23.19 -12.81
N LEU A 27 7.99 -22.54 -12.26
CA LEU A 27 7.14 -21.61 -12.99
C LEU A 27 7.68 -20.18 -12.87
N ARG A 28 7.42 -19.37 -13.88
CA ARG A 28 7.74 -17.94 -13.91
C ARG A 28 6.51 -17.13 -13.46
N ILE A 29 6.59 -16.58 -12.27
CA ILE A 29 5.49 -15.84 -11.64
C ILE A 29 5.73 -14.36 -11.84
N LYS A 30 4.96 -13.73 -12.71
CA LYS A 30 5.05 -12.30 -13.04
C LYS A 30 4.26 -11.45 -12.06
N LEU A 31 4.87 -10.37 -11.61
CA LEU A 31 4.21 -9.23 -10.97
C LEU A 31 4.73 -7.94 -11.60
N GLY A 32 3.85 -7.11 -12.16
CA GLY A 32 4.17 -5.77 -12.62
C GLY A 32 3.90 -4.73 -11.53
N VAL A 33 4.80 -3.78 -11.38
CA VAL A 33 4.73 -2.69 -10.41
C VAL A 33 5.14 -1.38 -11.06
N ASP A 34 4.22 -0.43 -11.17
CA ASP A 34 4.52 0.93 -11.63
C ASP A 34 5.10 1.77 -10.47
N PRO A 35 6.32 2.28 -10.55
CA PRO A 35 6.95 3.06 -9.48
C PRO A 35 6.40 4.49 -9.46
N THR A 36 5.17 4.64 -8.99
CA THR A 36 4.46 5.94 -8.96
C THR A 36 4.74 6.76 -7.70
N ALA A 37 5.45 6.21 -6.74
CA ALA A 37 5.94 6.89 -5.54
C ALA A 37 7.09 6.06 -4.91
N PRO A 38 7.96 6.68 -4.10
CA PRO A 38 9.18 6.05 -3.58
C PRO A 38 8.96 5.15 -2.34
N ASP A 39 7.73 4.79 -2.03
CA ASP A 39 7.37 4.05 -0.82
C ASP A 39 6.51 2.82 -1.13
N VAL A 40 6.60 1.81 -0.28
CA VAL A 40 5.83 0.57 -0.40
C VAL A 40 4.75 0.54 0.67
N THR A 41 3.50 0.48 0.25
CA THR A 41 2.36 0.37 1.16
C THR A 41 2.14 -1.08 1.62
N LEU A 42 1.44 -1.24 2.73
CA LEU A 42 1.04 -2.57 3.21
C LEU A 42 0.17 -3.33 2.18
N GLY A 43 -0.57 -2.60 1.32
CA GLY A 43 -1.31 -3.19 0.20
C GLY A 43 -0.40 -3.80 -0.88
N TRP A 44 0.71 -3.15 -1.21
CA TRP A 44 1.73 -3.73 -2.09
C TRP A 44 2.46 -4.89 -1.43
N TYR A 45 2.80 -4.73 -0.15
CA TYR A 45 3.43 -5.79 0.63
C TYR A 45 2.62 -7.08 0.63
N ALA A 46 1.28 -7.01 0.70
CA ALA A 46 0.41 -8.18 0.63
C ALA A 46 0.59 -8.98 -0.67
N ILE A 47 0.73 -8.30 -1.82
CA ILE A 47 0.96 -8.95 -3.12
C ILE A 47 2.41 -9.45 -3.24
N LEU A 48 3.40 -8.68 -2.76
CA LEU A 48 4.79 -9.13 -2.71
C LEU A 48 4.95 -10.35 -1.81
N ARG A 49 4.19 -10.43 -0.72
CA ARG A 49 4.14 -11.59 0.16
C ARG A 49 3.60 -12.83 -0.57
N ALA A 50 2.55 -12.67 -1.38
CA ALA A 50 2.07 -13.75 -2.23
C ALA A 50 3.14 -14.20 -3.26
N LEU A 51 3.88 -13.27 -3.85
CA LEU A 51 5.00 -13.57 -4.75
C LEU A 51 6.12 -14.33 -4.03
N ARG A 52 6.49 -13.92 -2.79
CA ARG A 52 7.44 -14.62 -1.94
C ARG A 52 6.99 -16.05 -1.64
N LYS A 53 5.70 -16.27 -1.40
CA LYS A 53 5.17 -17.64 -1.21
C LYS A 53 5.37 -18.53 -2.43
N PHE A 54 5.24 -18.01 -3.65
CA PHE A 54 5.60 -18.78 -4.84
C PHE A 54 7.09 -19.14 -4.86
N GLN A 55 7.99 -18.25 -4.44
CA GLN A 55 9.41 -18.55 -4.33
C GLN A 55 9.68 -19.66 -3.31
N GLU A 56 9.00 -19.65 -2.15
CA GLU A 56 9.07 -20.70 -1.14
C GLU A 56 8.63 -22.08 -1.68
N TYR A 57 7.75 -22.10 -2.68
CA TYR A 57 7.37 -23.31 -3.43
C TYR A 57 8.34 -23.70 -4.57
N GLY A 58 9.45 -22.99 -4.72
CA GLY A 58 10.50 -23.29 -5.71
C GLY A 58 10.24 -22.66 -7.10
N HIS A 59 9.36 -21.68 -7.21
CA HIS A 59 9.10 -20.95 -8.43
C HIS A 59 9.96 -19.68 -8.54
N THR A 60 10.10 -19.15 -9.74
CA THR A 60 10.85 -17.92 -10.02
C THR A 60 9.92 -16.71 -9.98
N ALA A 61 10.18 -15.77 -9.09
CA ALA A 61 9.53 -14.47 -9.08
C ALA A 61 10.12 -13.59 -10.19
N VAL A 62 9.27 -13.06 -11.05
CA VAL A 62 9.65 -12.10 -12.09
C VAL A 62 8.95 -10.78 -11.80
N LEU A 63 9.69 -9.88 -11.17
CA LEU A 63 9.21 -8.52 -10.88
C LEU A 63 9.52 -7.61 -12.04
N ILE A 64 8.47 -7.02 -12.63
CA ILE A 64 8.61 -6.01 -13.68
C ILE A 64 8.45 -4.63 -13.08
N LEU A 65 9.48 -3.81 -13.17
CA LEU A 65 9.37 -2.38 -12.93
C LEU A 65 8.74 -1.72 -14.16
N GLY A 66 7.55 -1.21 -13.98
CA GLY A 66 6.77 -0.57 -15.03
C GLY A 66 7.26 0.85 -15.34
N GLU A 67 8.53 1.04 -15.64
CA GLU A 67 9.11 2.37 -15.90
C GLU A 67 8.56 2.99 -17.18
N PHE A 68 8.26 2.16 -18.19
CA PHE A 68 7.58 2.63 -19.41
C PHE A 68 6.08 2.82 -19.16
N THR A 69 5.42 1.85 -18.52
CA THR A 69 3.98 1.91 -18.26
C THR A 69 3.59 3.00 -17.28
N ALA A 70 4.45 3.36 -16.32
CA ALA A 70 4.22 4.48 -15.40
C ALA A 70 4.09 5.83 -16.13
N GLN A 71 4.76 6.01 -17.29
CA GLN A 71 4.61 7.20 -18.14
C GLN A 71 3.23 7.26 -18.81
N VAL A 72 2.63 6.12 -19.10
CA VAL A 72 1.29 5.99 -19.66
C VAL A 72 0.25 6.17 -18.56
N GLY A 73 0.45 5.50 -17.43
CA GLY A 73 -0.41 5.49 -16.25
C GLY A 73 -1.54 4.46 -16.35
N ASP A 74 -1.64 3.60 -15.33
CA ASP A 74 -2.69 2.60 -15.23
C ASP A 74 -4.07 3.27 -15.09
N PRO A 75 -5.00 3.03 -16.03
CA PRO A 75 -6.36 3.55 -15.97
C PRO A 75 -7.28 2.76 -15.02
N SER A 76 -6.86 1.58 -14.53
CA SER A 76 -7.70 0.68 -13.72
C SER A 76 -8.30 1.37 -12.50
N GLY A 77 -9.64 1.31 -12.39
CA GLY A 77 -10.39 1.88 -11.27
C GLY A 77 -10.34 3.41 -11.15
N LYS A 78 -10.04 4.12 -12.24
CA LYS A 78 -10.00 5.60 -12.29
C LYS A 78 -11.18 6.16 -13.04
N SER A 79 -11.71 7.28 -12.51
CA SER A 79 -12.79 8.07 -13.17
C SER A 79 -12.26 9.14 -14.10
N GLU A 80 -10.97 9.47 -14.04
CA GLU A 80 -10.32 10.54 -14.79
C GLU A 80 -8.96 10.08 -15.36
N THR A 81 -8.52 10.75 -16.42
CA THR A 81 -7.20 10.52 -17.01
C THR A 81 -6.10 10.93 -16.03
N ARG A 82 -5.11 10.06 -15.83
CA ARG A 82 -4.00 10.29 -14.92
C ARG A 82 -3.02 11.34 -15.46
N SER A 83 -2.45 12.15 -14.58
CA SER A 83 -1.29 12.98 -14.91
C SER A 83 -0.09 12.08 -15.23
N LYS A 84 0.66 12.43 -16.28
CA LYS A 84 1.89 11.72 -16.63
C LYS A 84 2.97 12.02 -15.61
N LEU A 85 3.74 11.01 -15.26
CA LEU A 85 4.97 11.15 -14.51
C LEU A 85 6.13 11.35 -15.48
N GLU A 86 7.09 12.21 -15.12
CA GLU A 86 8.31 12.39 -15.87
C GLU A 86 9.31 11.25 -15.61
N SER A 87 10.15 10.92 -16.59
CA SER A 87 11.09 9.81 -16.49
C SER A 87 12.03 9.91 -15.29
N ASP A 88 12.50 11.12 -14.96
CA ASP A 88 13.39 11.34 -13.81
C ASP A 88 12.69 11.04 -12.47
N GLU A 89 11.41 11.37 -12.36
CA GLU A 89 10.61 11.05 -11.18
C GLU A 89 10.40 9.54 -11.05
N ILE A 90 10.09 8.86 -12.16
CA ILE A 90 9.93 7.40 -12.21
C ILE A 90 11.23 6.70 -11.79
N ASN A 91 12.38 7.13 -12.32
CA ASN A 91 13.68 6.57 -11.97
C ASN A 91 13.97 6.73 -10.48
N LYS A 92 13.74 7.92 -9.93
CA LYS A 92 13.92 8.18 -8.50
C LYS A 92 13.00 7.32 -7.63
N ASN A 93 11.76 7.12 -8.06
CA ASN A 93 10.82 6.25 -7.36
C ASN A 93 11.27 4.78 -7.43
N SER A 94 11.75 4.32 -8.60
CA SER A 94 12.31 2.96 -8.77
C SER A 94 13.49 2.73 -7.81
N GLU A 95 14.42 3.68 -7.75
CA GLU A 95 15.56 3.61 -6.81
C GLU A 95 15.11 3.54 -5.34
N GLY A 96 13.99 4.18 -4.98
CA GLY A 96 13.43 4.15 -3.64
C GLY A 96 12.79 2.81 -3.28
N VAL A 97 12.02 2.22 -4.19
CA VAL A 97 11.24 0.99 -3.91
C VAL A 97 12.07 -0.29 -4.06
N LEU A 98 13.08 -0.31 -4.93
CA LEU A 98 13.86 -1.51 -5.22
C LEU A 98 14.50 -2.15 -3.98
N PRO A 99 15.25 -1.42 -3.12
CA PRO A 99 15.87 -2.01 -1.93
C PRO A 99 14.84 -2.59 -0.97
N ILE A 100 13.66 -1.99 -0.90
CA ILE A 100 12.57 -2.44 -0.04
C ILE A 100 12.05 -3.79 -0.55
N ILE A 101 11.80 -3.89 -1.86
CA ILE A 101 11.31 -5.13 -2.49
C ILE A 101 12.33 -6.26 -2.40
N GLU A 102 13.63 -5.97 -2.62
CA GLU A 102 14.72 -6.94 -2.49
C GLU A 102 14.87 -7.50 -1.07
N ASN A 103 14.46 -6.76 -0.05
CA ASN A 103 14.44 -7.25 1.33
C ASN A 103 13.22 -8.15 1.63
N ILE A 104 12.15 -8.03 0.83
CA ILE A 104 10.94 -8.84 1.00
C ILE A 104 11.07 -10.19 0.27
N LEU A 105 11.68 -10.20 -0.92
CA LEU A 105 11.75 -11.35 -1.81
C LEU A 105 13.07 -12.12 -1.65
N HIS A 106 13.05 -13.43 -1.90
CA HIS A 106 14.24 -14.27 -1.89
C HIS A 106 15.10 -14.04 -3.13
N LYS A 107 16.39 -13.72 -2.94
CA LYS A 107 17.30 -13.34 -4.05
C LYS A 107 17.62 -14.49 -5.01
N GLU A 108 17.60 -15.74 -4.52
CA GLU A 108 18.03 -16.92 -5.28
C GLU A 108 17.15 -17.22 -6.50
N ASN A 109 15.87 -16.90 -6.44
CA ASN A 109 14.89 -17.13 -7.51
C ASN A 109 14.06 -15.87 -7.79
N LEU A 110 14.76 -14.73 -7.88
CA LEU A 110 14.21 -13.41 -8.21
C LEU A 110 14.84 -12.87 -9.47
N GLU A 111 14.00 -12.49 -10.42
CA GLU A 111 14.37 -11.69 -11.59
C GLU A 111 13.69 -10.33 -11.49
N ILE A 112 14.46 -9.24 -11.47
CA ILE A 112 13.94 -7.87 -11.54
C ILE A 112 14.32 -7.31 -12.90
N VAL A 113 13.32 -6.86 -13.65
CA VAL A 113 13.49 -6.34 -15.01
C VAL A 113 12.69 -5.06 -15.22
N SER A 114 13.17 -4.17 -16.08
CA SER A 114 12.40 -2.98 -16.48
C SER A 114 11.66 -3.23 -17.77
N ASN A 115 10.36 -2.89 -17.85
CA ASN A 115 9.66 -3.00 -19.12
C ASN A 115 10.07 -1.95 -20.16
N ASN A 116 10.85 -0.95 -19.75
CA ASN A 116 11.49 -0.03 -20.66
C ASN A 116 12.50 -0.74 -21.58
N ASP A 117 13.06 -1.88 -21.15
CA ASP A 117 14.06 -2.64 -21.93
C ASP A 117 13.51 -3.20 -23.23
N TRP A 118 12.23 -3.45 -23.32
CA TRP A 118 11.56 -3.95 -24.54
C TRP A 118 10.51 -2.99 -25.08
N LEU A 119 9.72 -2.31 -24.28
CA LEU A 119 8.64 -1.44 -24.77
C LEU A 119 9.19 -0.20 -25.50
N SER A 120 10.29 0.38 -25.04
CA SER A 120 10.93 1.53 -25.70
C SER A 120 11.54 1.17 -27.07
N LYS A 121 11.76 -0.12 -27.34
CA LYS A 121 12.35 -0.62 -28.59
C LYS A 121 11.30 -1.08 -29.62
N LEU A 122 10.01 -1.09 -29.25
CA LEU A 122 8.95 -1.42 -30.19
C LEU A 122 8.89 -0.40 -31.33
N THR A 123 8.97 -0.90 -32.53
CA THR A 123 8.77 -0.08 -33.74
C THR A 123 7.29 0.26 -33.93
N THR A 124 6.99 1.22 -34.81
CA THR A 124 5.59 1.52 -35.18
C THR A 124 4.87 0.25 -35.72
N SER A 125 5.57 -0.60 -36.47
CA SER A 125 5.02 -1.85 -36.95
C SER A 125 4.66 -2.81 -35.82
N ASP A 126 5.53 -2.92 -34.80
CA ASP A 126 5.28 -3.76 -33.62
C ASP A 126 4.08 -3.26 -32.81
N LEU A 127 3.94 -1.94 -32.67
CA LEU A 127 2.80 -1.33 -31.98
C LEU A 127 1.48 -1.59 -32.71
N VAL A 128 1.48 -1.47 -34.05
CA VAL A 128 0.31 -1.79 -34.89
C VAL A 128 -0.03 -3.28 -34.77
N ASN A 129 0.98 -4.14 -34.80
CA ASN A 129 0.79 -5.58 -34.62
C ASN A 129 0.23 -5.90 -33.23
N LEU A 130 0.80 -5.31 -32.16
CA LEU A 130 0.30 -5.49 -30.80
C LEU A 130 -1.15 -4.97 -30.65
N ALA A 131 -1.47 -3.81 -31.21
CA ALA A 131 -2.83 -3.26 -31.20
C ALA A 131 -3.84 -4.15 -31.95
N SER A 132 -3.40 -4.95 -32.93
CA SER A 132 -4.27 -5.90 -33.66
C SER A 132 -4.63 -7.15 -32.85
N SER A 133 -4.00 -7.37 -31.68
CA SER A 133 -4.32 -8.50 -30.79
C SER A 133 -5.66 -8.34 -30.07
N THR A 134 -6.31 -7.19 -30.12
CA THR A 134 -7.58 -6.91 -29.48
C THR A 134 -8.43 -5.95 -30.32
N THR A 135 -9.68 -5.75 -29.91
CA THR A 135 -10.61 -4.82 -30.56
C THR A 135 -11.04 -3.72 -29.58
N LEU A 136 -11.48 -2.56 -30.11
CA LEU A 136 -12.07 -1.50 -29.30
C LEU A 136 -13.27 -2.01 -28.49
N ALA A 137 -14.10 -2.90 -29.06
CA ALA A 137 -15.24 -3.48 -28.36
C ALA A 137 -14.80 -4.24 -27.10
N GLN A 138 -13.76 -5.06 -27.21
CA GLN A 138 -13.18 -5.77 -26.06
C GLN A 138 -12.59 -4.81 -25.04
N MET A 139 -11.89 -3.76 -25.46
CA MET A 139 -11.37 -2.74 -24.53
C MET A 139 -12.48 -2.06 -23.74
N LEU A 140 -13.64 -1.80 -24.36
CA LEU A 140 -14.80 -1.20 -23.73
C LEU A 140 -15.60 -2.17 -22.84
N GLU A 141 -15.24 -3.46 -22.75
CA GLU A 141 -15.78 -4.38 -21.75
C GLU A 141 -15.24 -4.09 -20.36
N ARG A 142 -14.08 -3.44 -20.23
CA ARG A 142 -13.54 -3.04 -18.95
C ARG A 142 -14.41 -1.96 -18.31
N GLU A 143 -14.82 -2.18 -17.06
CA GLU A 143 -15.88 -1.41 -16.40
C GLU A 143 -15.60 0.11 -16.37
N ASP A 144 -14.36 0.52 -16.11
CA ASP A 144 -13.96 1.92 -16.06
C ASP A 144 -14.06 2.59 -17.45
N PHE A 145 -13.60 1.94 -18.51
CA PHE A 145 -13.76 2.43 -19.88
C PHE A 145 -15.22 2.45 -20.31
N SER A 146 -15.99 1.40 -20.03
CA SER A 146 -17.42 1.32 -20.31
C SER A 146 -18.19 2.44 -19.63
N SER A 147 -17.91 2.68 -18.34
CA SER A 147 -18.56 3.74 -17.56
C SER A 147 -18.23 5.12 -18.09
N ARG A 148 -16.95 5.42 -18.36
CA ARG A 148 -16.51 6.70 -18.91
C ARG A 148 -17.08 6.93 -20.31
N TYR A 149 -17.08 5.91 -21.17
CA TYR A 149 -17.67 6.01 -22.52
C TYR A 149 -19.16 6.33 -22.47
N LYS A 150 -19.95 5.63 -21.64
CA LYS A 150 -21.39 5.85 -21.47
C LYS A 150 -21.70 7.25 -20.90
N ASN A 151 -20.83 7.77 -20.04
CA ASN A 151 -20.97 9.09 -19.42
C ASN A 151 -20.38 10.24 -20.26
N ASN A 152 -19.93 9.97 -21.49
CA ASN A 152 -19.22 10.91 -22.36
C ASN A 152 -18.01 11.57 -21.66
N SER A 153 -17.37 10.88 -20.72
CA SER A 153 -16.13 11.32 -20.09
C SER A 153 -14.93 11.05 -21.00
N PRO A 154 -13.94 11.93 -21.06
CA PRO A 154 -12.77 11.75 -21.93
C PRO A 154 -12.03 10.44 -21.62
N ILE A 155 -11.62 9.71 -22.66
CA ILE A 155 -10.71 8.57 -22.60
C ILE A 155 -9.59 8.85 -23.57
N SER A 156 -8.34 8.92 -23.09
CA SER A 156 -7.19 9.07 -23.97
C SER A 156 -6.92 7.77 -24.74
N LEU A 157 -6.60 7.87 -26.02
CA LEU A 157 -6.17 6.70 -26.79
C LEU A 157 -4.97 5.99 -26.15
N MET A 158 -4.11 6.74 -25.49
CA MET A 158 -2.95 6.20 -24.79
C MET A 158 -3.35 5.25 -23.66
N GLU A 159 -4.47 5.49 -22.99
CA GLU A 159 -4.97 4.62 -21.92
C GLU A 159 -5.32 3.22 -22.42
N PHE A 160 -5.73 3.06 -23.69
CA PHE A 160 -5.96 1.75 -24.30
C PHE A 160 -4.67 0.96 -24.57
N PHE A 161 -3.52 1.62 -24.67
CA PHE A 161 -2.24 0.94 -24.81
C PHE A 161 -1.71 0.36 -23.50
N TYR A 162 -2.08 0.92 -22.35
CA TYR A 162 -1.58 0.42 -21.07
C TYR A 162 -1.79 -1.09 -20.87
N PRO A 163 -3.02 -1.63 -20.97
CA PRO A 163 -3.23 -3.07 -20.80
C PRO A 163 -2.57 -3.92 -21.89
N LEU A 164 -2.35 -3.37 -23.09
CA LEU A 164 -1.59 -4.06 -24.15
C LEU A 164 -0.11 -4.15 -23.82
N PHE A 165 0.49 -3.09 -23.26
CA PHE A 165 1.87 -3.09 -22.80
C PHE A 165 2.06 -4.08 -21.64
N GLN A 166 1.14 -4.09 -20.66
CA GLN A 166 1.15 -5.08 -19.60
C GLN A 166 1.02 -6.52 -20.13
N GLY A 167 0.20 -6.73 -21.17
CA GLY A 167 0.08 -8.02 -21.84
C GLY A 167 1.37 -8.41 -22.60
N TYR A 168 2.02 -7.45 -23.23
CA TYR A 168 3.30 -7.68 -23.91
C TYR A 168 4.44 -7.97 -22.93
N ASP A 169 4.42 -7.38 -21.73
CA ASP A 169 5.33 -7.74 -20.63
C ASP A 169 5.30 -9.25 -20.36
N SER A 170 4.10 -9.87 -20.38
CA SER A 170 3.95 -11.32 -20.19
C SER A 170 4.58 -12.14 -21.32
N VAL A 171 4.56 -11.61 -22.54
CA VAL A 171 5.27 -12.19 -23.70
C VAL A 171 6.79 -12.09 -23.50
N ALA A 172 7.28 -10.89 -23.17
CA ALA A 172 8.70 -10.62 -23.00
C ALA A 172 9.35 -11.50 -21.92
N VAL A 173 8.69 -11.63 -20.76
CA VAL A 173 9.22 -12.43 -19.64
C VAL A 173 8.78 -13.90 -19.69
N LYS A 174 7.96 -14.30 -20.64
CA LYS A 174 7.43 -15.68 -20.77
C LYS A 174 6.75 -16.14 -19.49
N ALA A 175 5.82 -15.33 -18.98
CA ALA A 175 5.11 -15.60 -17.74
C ALA A 175 4.26 -16.89 -17.84
N ASP A 176 4.37 -17.77 -16.86
CA ASP A 176 3.48 -18.93 -16.68
C ASP A 176 2.25 -18.55 -15.83
N ILE A 177 2.44 -17.67 -14.84
CA ILE A 177 1.36 -17.09 -13.98
C ILE A 177 1.63 -15.59 -13.84
N GLU A 178 0.58 -14.79 -13.96
CA GLU A 178 0.63 -13.38 -13.59
C GLU A 178 -0.24 -13.16 -12.36
N ILE A 179 0.33 -12.49 -11.33
CA ILE A 179 -0.38 -12.14 -10.11
C ILE A 179 -0.61 -10.62 -10.03
N GLY A 180 -1.66 -10.23 -9.31
CA GLY A 180 -1.98 -8.82 -9.06
C GLY A 180 -3.15 -8.63 -8.11
N GLY A 181 -3.52 -7.38 -7.86
CA GLY A 181 -4.75 -7.04 -7.16
C GLY A 181 -5.99 -7.42 -8.01
N HIS A 182 -7.13 -7.60 -7.37
CA HIS A 182 -8.34 -8.02 -8.08
C HIS A 182 -8.81 -7.00 -9.13
N ASP A 183 -8.48 -5.72 -8.98
CA ASP A 183 -8.74 -4.68 -9.98
C ASP A 183 -7.94 -4.87 -11.30
N GLN A 184 -6.90 -5.69 -11.27
CA GLN A 184 -6.08 -6.03 -12.44
C GLN A 184 -6.60 -7.23 -13.25
N LEU A 185 -7.64 -7.94 -12.78
CA LEU A 185 -8.10 -9.19 -13.40
C LEU A 185 -8.32 -9.06 -14.91
N TRP A 186 -8.97 -7.97 -15.34
CA TRP A 186 -9.22 -7.74 -16.77
C TRP A 186 -7.91 -7.61 -17.56
N ASN A 187 -6.94 -6.86 -17.05
CA ASN A 187 -5.63 -6.68 -17.70
C ASN A 187 -4.87 -8.02 -17.78
N LEU A 188 -4.90 -8.81 -16.69
CA LEU A 188 -4.27 -10.13 -16.64
C LEU A 188 -4.89 -11.08 -17.67
N MET A 189 -6.22 -11.02 -17.87
CA MET A 189 -6.93 -11.81 -18.87
C MET A 189 -6.57 -11.36 -20.29
N LEU A 190 -6.45 -10.05 -20.53
CA LEU A 190 -5.95 -9.54 -21.82
C LEU A 190 -4.52 -10.03 -22.09
N GLY A 191 -3.65 -10.09 -21.08
CA GLY A 191 -2.30 -10.64 -21.18
C GLY A 191 -2.29 -12.06 -21.74
N ARG A 192 -3.27 -12.89 -21.38
CA ARG A 192 -3.46 -14.24 -21.94
C ARG A 192 -3.73 -14.19 -23.44
N GLU A 193 -4.60 -13.28 -23.89
CA GLU A 193 -4.95 -13.14 -25.31
C GLU A 193 -3.74 -12.61 -26.12
N VAL A 194 -2.98 -11.68 -25.53
CA VAL A 194 -1.72 -11.20 -26.15
C VAL A 194 -0.72 -12.34 -26.28
N GLN A 195 -0.51 -13.16 -25.27
CA GLN A 195 0.39 -14.33 -25.36
C GLN A 195 -0.07 -15.32 -26.44
N LYS A 196 -1.37 -15.63 -26.55
CA LYS A 196 -1.93 -16.46 -27.63
C LYS A 196 -1.65 -15.87 -29.03
N PHE A 197 -1.84 -14.55 -29.16
CA PHE A 197 -1.56 -13.82 -30.39
C PHE A 197 -0.10 -13.99 -30.82
N TYR A 198 0.84 -13.99 -29.85
CA TYR A 198 2.25 -14.26 -30.09
C TYR A 198 2.60 -15.77 -30.10
N SER A 199 1.61 -16.65 -30.26
CA SER A 199 1.78 -18.12 -30.36
C SER A 199 2.45 -18.75 -29.13
N MET A 200 2.22 -18.16 -27.95
CA MET A 200 2.69 -18.70 -26.66
C MET A 200 1.57 -19.41 -25.91
N ASN A 201 1.96 -20.29 -24.97
CA ASN A 201 1.01 -20.79 -23.98
C ASN A 201 0.56 -19.64 -23.10
N PRO A 202 -0.77 -19.44 -22.95
CA PRO A 202 -1.26 -18.33 -22.14
C PRO A 202 -1.03 -18.59 -20.66
N GLN A 203 -0.60 -17.55 -19.95
CA GLN A 203 -0.41 -17.56 -18.49
C GLN A 203 -1.70 -17.83 -17.73
N VAL A 204 -1.61 -18.25 -16.48
CA VAL A 204 -2.74 -18.20 -15.54
C VAL A 204 -2.81 -16.81 -14.93
N ALA A 205 -4.01 -16.23 -14.88
CA ALA A 205 -4.30 -15.01 -14.15
C ALA A 205 -4.70 -15.36 -12.71
N MET A 206 -3.98 -14.83 -11.71
CA MET A 206 -4.28 -15.05 -10.31
C MET A 206 -4.34 -13.72 -9.58
N THR A 207 -5.47 -13.40 -8.98
CA THR A 207 -5.66 -12.12 -8.30
C THR A 207 -5.95 -12.29 -6.82
N PHE A 208 -5.56 -11.27 -6.04
CA PHE A 208 -5.73 -11.23 -4.60
C PHE A 208 -6.59 -10.03 -4.19
N PRO A 209 -7.22 -10.08 -3.01
CA PRO A 209 -7.96 -8.95 -2.48
C PRO A 209 -7.07 -7.69 -2.38
N LEU A 210 -7.67 -6.54 -2.60
CA LEU A 210 -7.02 -5.25 -2.36
C LEU A 210 -7.28 -4.85 -0.92
N LEU A 211 -6.23 -4.60 -0.15
CA LEU A 211 -6.41 -4.09 1.20
C LEU A 211 -7.14 -2.75 1.19
N VAL A 212 -8.17 -2.65 2.01
CA VAL A 212 -8.86 -1.41 2.30
C VAL A 212 -7.95 -0.54 3.16
N GLY A 213 -7.90 0.77 2.90
CA GLY A 213 -7.07 1.69 3.65
C GLY A 213 -7.59 1.95 5.08
N THR A 214 -6.84 2.74 5.83
CA THR A 214 -7.18 3.10 7.23
C THR A 214 -8.50 3.83 7.36
N ASP A 215 -9.05 4.37 6.27
CA ASP A 215 -10.37 5.00 6.21
C ASP A 215 -11.54 3.97 6.23
N GLY A 216 -11.25 2.68 6.12
CA GLY A 216 -12.23 1.61 6.12
C GLY A 216 -13.17 1.55 4.92
N LYS A 217 -12.90 2.28 3.84
CA LYS A 217 -13.84 2.43 2.71
C LYS A 217 -13.20 2.24 1.36
N LYS A 218 -12.06 2.88 1.11
CA LYS A 218 -11.39 2.87 -0.20
C LYS A 218 -10.18 1.96 -0.15
N LYS A 219 -9.77 1.45 -1.32
CA LYS A 219 -8.53 0.70 -1.40
C LYS A 219 -7.36 1.52 -0.85
N MET A 220 -6.43 0.85 -0.19
CA MET A 220 -5.22 1.48 0.32
C MET A 220 -4.42 2.12 -0.82
N SER A 221 -4.11 3.40 -0.69
CA SER A 221 -3.37 4.15 -1.71
C SER A 221 -2.65 5.35 -1.11
N GLN A 222 -1.44 5.60 -1.59
CA GLN A 222 -0.67 6.81 -1.23
C GLN A 222 -1.40 8.09 -1.65
N SER A 223 -1.98 8.11 -2.86
CA SER A 223 -2.73 9.27 -3.37
C SER A 223 -3.98 9.62 -2.54
N LEU A 224 -4.52 8.66 -1.80
CA LEU A 224 -5.66 8.85 -0.90
C LEU A 224 -5.25 9.15 0.54
N ASN A 225 -3.96 9.08 0.85
CA ASN A 225 -3.41 9.27 2.20
C ASN A 225 -4.08 8.37 3.26
N ASN A 226 -4.55 7.17 2.85
CA ASN A 226 -5.20 6.17 3.69
C ASN A 226 -4.35 4.90 3.83
N TYR A 227 -3.03 5.01 3.69
CA TYR A 227 -2.11 3.89 3.65
C TYR A 227 -1.28 3.74 4.93
N ILE A 228 -0.77 2.53 5.10
CA ILE A 228 0.28 2.19 6.05
C ILE A 228 1.54 1.91 5.22
N SER A 229 2.60 2.71 5.43
CA SER A 229 3.91 2.44 4.84
C SER A 229 4.59 1.31 5.60
N ILE A 230 5.25 0.40 4.89
CA ILE A 230 6.05 -0.65 5.53
C ILE A 230 7.40 -0.15 6.04
N THR A 231 7.78 1.09 5.66
CA THR A 231 9.00 1.78 6.13
C THR A 231 8.74 2.75 7.27
N ASP A 232 7.47 2.88 7.72
CA ASP A 232 7.12 3.63 8.94
C ASP A 232 7.75 2.97 10.19
N THR A 233 7.90 3.74 11.26
CA THR A 233 8.38 3.16 12.53
C THR A 233 7.44 2.07 13.05
N PRO A 234 7.95 1.08 13.81
CA PRO A 234 7.14 0.01 14.41
C PRO A 234 5.91 0.53 15.16
N GLU A 235 6.08 1.61 15.94
CA GLU A 235 5.01 2.24 16.71
C GLU A 235 3.93 2.85 15.81
N ASN A 236 4.32 3.49 14.70
CA ASN A 236 3.39 4.07 13.74
C ASN A 236 2.60 2.98 12.99
N ILE A 237 3.28 1.91 12.55
CA ILE A 237 2.61 0.77 11.91
C ILE A 237 1.60 0.15 12.87
N TYR A 238 2.05 -0.16 14.10
CA TYR A 238 1.19 -0.76 15.12
C TYR A 238 -0.03 0.13 15.41
N GLY A 239 0.20 1.42 15.66
CA GLY A 239 -0.87 2.38 15.95
C GLY A 239 -1.89 2.52 14.81
N LYS A 240 -1.42 2.57 13.54
CA LYS A 240 -2.30 2.60 12.37
C LYS A 240 -3.13 1.32 12.25
N ILE A 241 -2.54 0.14 12.51
CA ILE A 241 -3.27 -1.14 12.51
C ILE A 241 -4.34 -1.17 13.61
N MET A 242 -4.01 -0.69 14.81
CA MET A 242 -4.98 -0.59 15.90
C MET A 242 -6.14 0.35 15.58
N SER A 243 -5.95 1.32 14.67
CA SER A 243 -6.97 2.30 14.28
C SER A 243 -7.88 1.88 13.12
N ILE A 244 -7.60 0.78 12.42
CA ILE A 244 -8.48 0.31 11.34
C ILE A 244 -9.85 -0.13 11.90
N PRO A 245 -10.96 0.02 11.13
CA PRO A 245 -12.25 -0.57 11.50
C PRO A 245 -12.20 -2.09 11.70
N ASP A 246 -13.03 -2.61 12.62
CA ASP A 246 -13.01 -4.05 12.94
C ASP A 246 -13.41 -4.93 11.75
N GLU A 247 -14.28 -4.41 10.89
CA GLU A 247 -14.80 -5.13 9.74
C GLU A 247 -13.70 -5.48 8.72
N ILE A 248 -12.71 -4.59 8.54
CA ILE A 248 -11.66 -4.79 7.54
C ILE A 248 -10.44 -5.56 8.06
N MET A 249 -10.32 -5.77 9.39
CA MET A 249 -9.15 -6.45 9.96
C MET A 249 -8.99 -7.88 9.42
N TRP A 250 -10.08 -8.53 9.00
CA TRP A 250 -10.07 -9.91 8.51
C TRP A 250 -9.36 -10.06 7.16
N GLU A 251 -9.48 -9.05 6.27
CA GLU A 251 -8.70 -9.01 5.04
C GLU A 251 -7.20 -8.89 5.36
N TYR A 252 -6.86 -8.08 6.37
CA TYR A 252 -5.48 -7.92 6.81
C TYR A 252 -4.93 -9.25 7.38
N PHE A 253 -5.70 -9.95 8.22
CA PHE A 253 -5.33 -11.30 8.67
C PHE A 253 -5.10 -12.23 7.49
N THR A 254 -6.04 -12.28 6.56
CA THR A 254 -5.98 -13.17 5.40
C THR A 254 -4.75 -12.89 4.54
N MET A 255 -4.45 -11.63 4.26
CA MET A 255 -3.40 -11.25 3.32
C MET A 255 -2.02 -11.10 3.94
N LEU A 256 -1.94 -10.78 5.23
CA LEU A 256 -0.70 -10.36 5.88
C LEU A 256 -0.18 -11.35 6.94
N THR A 257 -0.93 -12.42 7.24
CA THR A 257 -0.49 -13.43 8.21
C THR A 257 -0.34 -14.81 7.58
N ASP A 258 0.33 -15.74 8.29
CA ASP A 258 0.43 -17.14 7.90
C ASP A 258 -0.67 -18.02 8.48
N LEU A 259 -1.63 -17.44 9.24
CA LEU A 259 -2.74 -18.19 9.79
C LEU A 259 -3.56 -18.84 8.68
N GLU A 260 -3.94 -20.10 8.88
CA GLU A 260 -4.85 -20.78 7.98
C GLU A 260 -6.24 -20.10 8.01
N VAL A 261 -6.96 -20.17 6.89
CA VAL A 261 -8.31 -19.54 6.80
C VAL A 261 -9.24 -20.05 7.89
N ALA A 262 -9.13 -21.35 8.27
CA ALA A 262 -9.90 -21.93 9.36
C ALA A 262 -9.59 -21.29 10.72
N GLU A 263 -8.33 -20.97 11.00
CA GLU A 263 -7.92 -20.28 12.24
C GLU A 263 -8.48 -18.85 12.28
N ILE A 264 -8.46 -18.14 11.13
CA ILE A 264 -9.06 -16.81 11.01
C ILE A 264 -10.57 -16.88 11.25
N ASP A 265 -11.26 -17.89 10.73
CA ASP A 265 -12.68 -18.10 10.95
C ASP A 265 -13.00 -18.45 12.41
N GLU A 266 -12.14 -19.19 13.10
CA GLU A 266 -12.27 -19.43 14.55
C GLU A 266 -12.16 -18.13 15.35
N LEU A 267 -11.23 -17.23 15.00
CA LEU A 267 -11.11 -15.91 15.62
C LEU A 267 -12.38 -15.05 15.38
N LYS A 268 -12.96 -15.06 14.17
CA LYS A 268 -14.23 -14.39 13.87
C LYS A 268 -15.36 -14.92 14.76
N ILE A 269 -15.50 -16.23 14.83
CA ILE A 269 -16.52 -16.90 15.66
C ILE A 269 -16.33 -16.58 17.15
N SER A 270 -15.10 -16.41 17.62
CA SER A 270 -14.83 -16.06 19.02
C SER A 270 -15.35 -14.67 19.39
N ILE A 271 -15.22 -13.69 18.46
CA ILE A 271 -15.79 -12.34 18.63
C ILE A 271 -17.33 -12.39 18.57
N ASP A 272 -17.90 -13.06 17.56
CA ASP A 272 -19.36 -13.16 17.40
C ASP A 272 -20.07 -13.80 18.62
N LYS A 273 -19.34 -14.60 19.40
CA LYS A 273 -19.83 -15.23 20.64
C LYS A 273 -19.46 -14.45 21.90
N ASP A 274 -19.02 -13.21 21.78
CA ASP A 274 -18.54 -12.35 22.90
C ASP A 274 -17.47 -13.00 23.78
N LYS A 275 -16.68 -13.92 23.22
CA LYS A 275 -15.59 -14.58 23.95
C LYS A 275 -14.30 -13.76 23.92
N GLU A 276 -14.07 -13.05 22.79
CA GLU A 276 -12.89 -12.24 22.56
C GLU A 276 -13.27 -10.81 22.17
N ASN A 277 -12.44 -9.86 22.56
CA ASN A 277 -12.62 -8.46 22.17
C ASN A 277 -11.93 -8.18 20.83
N PRO A 278 -12.57 -7.54 19.84
CA PRO A 278 -11.95 -7.13 18.60
C PRO A 278 -10.61 -6.38 18.80
N PHE A 279 -10.53 -5.59 19.86
CA PHE A 279 -9.31 -4.88 20.23
C PHE A 279 -8.13 -5.83 20.54
N GLU A 280 -8.36 -6.91 21.28
CA GLU A 280 -7.31 -7.91 21.58
C GLU A 280 -6.89 -8.66 20.31
N ILE A 281 -7.84 -8.97 19.43
CA ILE A 281 -7.53 -9.61 18.14
C ILE A 281 -6.69 -8.67 17.24
N LYS A 282 -6.99 -7.37 17.20
CA LYS A 282 -6.15 -6.39 16.49
C LYS A 282 -4.73 -6.30 17.06
N LYS A 283 -4.54 -6.46 18.35
CA LYS A 283 -3.21 -6.50 18.97
C LYS A 283 -2.38 -7.67 18.41
N ILE A 284 -3.00 -8.83 18.22
CA ILE A 284 -2.36 -9.99 17.58
C ILE A 284 -1.95 -9.64 16.15
N LEU A 285 -2.84 -9.03 15.37
CA LEU A 285 -2.55 -8.61 14.01
C LEU A 285 -1.41 -7.58 13.95
N GLY A 286 -1.47 -6.53 14.78
CA GLY A 286 -0.44 -5.50 14.85
C GLY A 286 0.92 -6.07 15.21
N LYS A 287 0.96 -6.94 16.22
CA LYS A 287 2.18 -7.63 16.64
C LYS A 287 2.76 -8.49 15.51
N PHE A 288 1.91 -9.28 14.83
CA PHE A 288 2.33 -10.12 13.71
C PHE A 288 2.98 -9.28 12.60
N ILE A 289 2.29 -8.22 12.16
CA ILE A 289 2.77 -7.37 11.04
C ILE A 289 4.09 -6.69 11.39
N VAL A 290 4.21 -6.12 12.61
CA VAL A 290 5.46 -5.48 13.02
C VAL A 290 6.58 -6.51 13.17
N THR A 291 6.29 -7.72 13.67
CA THR A 291 7.29 -8.80 13.74
C THR A 291 7.81 -9.19 12.36
N GLU A 292 6.93 -9.32 11.36
CA GLU A 292 7.29 -9.67 9.99
C GLU A 292 8.14 -8.58 9.30
N LEU A 293 7.83 -7.32 9.54
CA LEU A 293 8.53 -6.19 8.91
C LEU A 293 9.83 -5.82 9.63
N TYR A 294 9.94 -6.09 10.92
CA TYR A 294 11.07 -5.76 11.77
C TYR A 294 11.55 -6.96 12.56
N ASP A 295 11.11 -7.09 13.82
CA ASP A 295 11.41 -8.21 14.71
C ASP A 295 10.44 -8.26 15.90
N ASN A 296 10.52 -9.33 16.68
CA ASN A 296 9.68 -9.53 17.88
C ASN A 296 9.88 -8.43 18.93
N LYS A 297 11.12 -7.96 19.12
CA LYS A 297 11.43 -6.94 20.13
C LYS A 297 10.80 -5.60 19.76
N SER A 298 10.87 -5.22 18.48
CA SER A 298 10.23 -4.02 17.95
C SER A 298 8.70 -4.09 18.09
N ALA A 299 8.13 -5.27 17.84
CA ALA A 299 6.69 -5.49 17.99
C ALA A 299 6.23 -5.39 19.46
N ASP A 300 6.98 -5.97 20.40
CA ASP A 300 6.70 -5.86 21.85
C ASP A 300 6.83 -4.40 22.31
N THR A 301 7.85 -3.67 21.84
CA THR A 301 8.05 -2.25 22.16
C THR A 301 6.90 -1.41 21.63
N ALA A 302 6.49 -1.62 20.36
CA ALA A 302 5.39 -0.89 19.73
C ALA A 302 4.05 -1.14 20.46
N GLN A 303 3.78 -2.39 20.83
CA GLN A 303 2.59 -2.73 21.63
C GLN A 303 2.61 -2.02 22.98
N ASN A 304 3.71 -2.12 23.75
CA ASN A 304 3.82 -1.50 25.05
C ASN A 304 3.68 0.03 24.97
N THR A 305 4.29 0.67 23.95
CA THR A 305 4.17 2.10 23.72
C THR A 305 2.72 2.48 23.44
N PHE A 306 2.04 1.73 22.57
CA PHE A 306 0.63 1.95 22.26
C PHE A 306 -0.27 1.82 23.52
N GLU A 307 -0.07 0.77 24.32
CA GLU A 307 -0.84 0.54 25.54
C GLU A 307 -0.60 1.66 26.56
N ASN A 308 0.64 2.07 26.76
CA ASN A 308 0.99 3.16 27.67
C ASN A 308 0.36 4.50 27.26
N VAL A 309 0.44 4.85 25.98
CA VAL A 309 -0.05 6.13 25.47
C VAL A 309 -1.57 6.14 25.32
N THR A 310 -2.16 5.06 24.80
CA THR A 310 -3.57 5.06 24.42
C THR A 310 -4.48 4.55 25.53
N ILE A 311 -4.08 3.50 26.24
CA ILE A 311 -4.91 2.88 27.29
C ILE A 311 -4.66 3.57 28.62
N ASN A 312 -3.39 3.69 29.02
CA ASN A 312 -3.00 4.25 30.32
C ASN A 312 -2.95 5.78 30.31
N LYS A 313 -3.06 6.42 29.12
CA LYS A 313 -2.97 7.87 28.94
C LYS A 313 -1.66 8.48 29.48
N ASN A 314 -0.61 7.70 29.53
CA ASN A 314 0.70 8.15 29.95
C ASN A 314 1.40 8.92 28.82
N THR A 315 2.29 9.82 29.18
CA THR A 315 3.18 10.48 28.23
C THR A 315 4.19 9.44 27.69
N PRO A 316 4.45 9.38 26.39
CA PRO A 316 5.47 8.47 25.83
C PRO A 316 6.85 8.69 26.45
N ASP A 317 7.62 7.63 26.62
CA ASP A 317 8.99 7.71 27.17
C ASP A 317 9.95 8.49 26.25
N VAL A 318 9.68 8.47 24.94
CA VAL A 318 10.44 9.21 23.93
C VAL A 318 9.53 10.25 23.29
N ILE A 319 9.85 11.52 23.53
CA ILE A 319 9.17 12.66 22.92
C ILE A 319 10.20 13.42 22.10
N ASP A 320 9.91 13.63 20.82
CA ASP A 320 10.76 14.47 19.98
C ASP A 320 10.90 15.88 20.57
N SER A 321 12.10 16.40 20.58
CA SER A 321 12.39 17.76 21.06
C SER A 321 12.49 18.73 19.90
N TYR A 322 11.97 19.94 20.10
CA TYR A 322 12.09 21.06 19.17
C TYR A 322 12.85 22.20 19.86
N LYS A 323 13.84 22.75 19.16
CA LYS A 323 14.55 23.93 19.63
C LYS A 323 13.74 25.18 19.34
N ALA A 324 13.35 25.88 20.40
CA ALA A 324 12.63 27.14 20.25
C ALA A 324 13.55 28.22 19.63
N PRO A 325 13.05 29.05 18.71
CA PRO A 325 13.76 30.21 18.23
C PRO A 325 13.98 31.23 19.41
N ASP A 326 15.04 32.05 19.31
CA ASP A 326 15.39 33.04 20.30
C ASP A 326 14.49 34.30 20.17
N GLU A 327 13.19 34.08 20.40
CA GLU A 327 12.15 35.11 20.35
C GLU A 327 11.43 35.17 21.72
N LYS A 328 11.08 36.35 22.20
CA LYS A 328 10.38 36.49 23.50
C LYS A 328 8.96 35.91 23.48
N THR A 329 8.31 35.91 22.33
CA THR A 329 6.94 35.45 22.16
C THR A 329 6.89 34.61 20.91
N LEU A 330 6.30 33.42 20.97
CA LEU A 330 6.19 32.46 19.90
C LEU A 330 4.74 32.33 19.44
N HIS A 331 4.54 32.33 18.11
CA HIS A 331 3.22 32.10 17.51
C HIS A 331 2.97 30.61 17.34
N LEU A 332 2.18 30.00 18.23
CA LEU A 332 1.92 28.56 18.30
C LEU A 332 1.48 27.94 16.97
N PRO A 333 0.55 28.54 16.17
CA PRO A 333 0.17 27.96 14.90
C PRO A 333 1.34 27.75 13.94
N LYS A 334 2.30 28.69 13.90
CA LYS A 334 3.49 28.59 13.08
C LYS A 334 4.38 27.44 13.54
N ILE A 335 4.66 27.37 14.83
CA ILE A 335 5.49 26.31 15.43
C ILE A 335 4.87 24.94 15.22
N LEU A 336 3.58 24.78 15.51
CA LEU A 336 2.89 23.49 15.34
C LEU A 336 2.91 22.99 13.88
N THR A 337 2.95 23.92 12.92
CA THR A 337 3.10 23.58 11.51
C THR A 337 4.54 23.25 11.15
N GLU A 338 5.52 24.03 11.64
CA GLU A 338 6.95 23.80 11.39
C GLU A 338 7.44 22.45 11.95
N ILE A 339 6.95 22.07 13.13
CA ILE A 339 7.28 20.76 13.76
C ILE A 339 6.40 19.60 13.23
N GLY A 340 5.56 19.86 12.23
CA GLY A 340 4.75 18.84 11.56
C GLY A 340 3.58 18.28 12.38
N ILE A 341 3.19 18.92 13.48
CA ILE A 341 2.01 18.54 14.28
C ILE A 341 0.71 18.85 13.53
N THR A 342 0.68 19.95 12.78
CA THR A 342 -0.45 20.34 11.94
C THR A 342 -0.01 20.52 10.48
N LYS A 343 -0.96 20.35 9.54
CA LYS A 343 -0.70 20.50 8.09
C LYS A 343 -0.64 21.99 7.67
N SER A 344 -1.22 22.89 8.47
CA SER A 344 -1.27 24.32 8.16
C SER A 344 -1.52 25.15 9.42
N ASN A 345 -1.13 26.45 9.37
CA ASN A 345 -1.42 27.41 10.41
C ASN A 345 -2.93 27.58 10.68
N SER A 346 -3.75 27.42 9.65
CA SER A 346 -5.22 27.50 9.78
C SER A 346 -5.78 26.34 10.57
N GLU A 347 -5.26 25.14 10.35
CA GLU A 347 -5.61 23.94 11.13
C GLU A 347 -5.18 24.10 12.59
N ALA A 348 -3.94 24.53 12.82
CA ALA A 348 -3.42 24.78 14.17
C ALA A 348 -4.31 25.77 14.95
N ARG A 349 -4.67 26.89 14.34
CA ARG A 349 -5.58 27.89 14.94
C ARG A 349 -6.93 27.28 15.31
N ARG A 350 -7.53 26.50 14.43
CA ARG A 350 -8.81 25.84 14.69
C ARG A 350 -8.73 24.91 15.88
N LEU A 351 -7.66 24.10 15.98
CA LEU A 351 -7.48 23.13 17.05
C LEU A 351 -7.15 23.80 18.39
N ILE A 352 -6.35 24.86 18.41
CA ILE A 352 -6.08 25.67 19.61
C ILE A 352 -7.38 26.29 20.13
N ASN A 353 -8.13 26.95 19.25
CA ASN A 353 -9.39 27.61 19.62
C ASN A 353 -10.47 26.62 20.09
N ALA A 354 -10.44 25.37 19.58
CA ALA A 354 -11.30 24.29 20.05
C ALA A 354 -10.86 23.70 21.40
N GLY A 355 -9.77 24.17 22.00
CA GLY A 355 -9.24 23.67 23.27
C GLY A 355 -8.62 22.27 23.18
N SER A 356 -8.19 21.89 21.98
CA SER A 356 -7.52 20.59 21.73
C SER A 356 -6.02 20.65 22.00
N PHE A 357 -5.48 21.81 22.31
CA PHE A 357 -4.06 22.03 22.59
C PHE A 357 -3.79 22.12 24.08
N LYS A 358 -2.72 21.47 24.55
CA LYS A 358 -2.29 21.49 25.93
C LYS A 358 -0.79 21.73 26.04
N ILE A 359 -0.40 22.42 27.11
CA ILE A 359 0.99 22.59 27.56
C ILE A 359 1.07 21.93 28.94
N ASP A 360 1.93 20.90 29.13
CA ASP A 360 2.02 20.10 30.36
C ASP A 360 0.64 19.70 30.91
N GLU A 361 -0.20 19.11 30.06
CA GLU A 361 -1.58 18.65 30.37
C GLU A 361 -2.61 19.77 30.67
N GLN A 362 -2.21 21.03 30.73
CA GLN A 362 -3.14 22.15 30.89
C GLN A 362 -3.60 22.69 29.54
N LYS A 363 -4.92 22.84 29.38
CA LYS A 363 -5.49 23.42 28.15
C LYS A 363 -4.96 24.83 27.91
N TYR A 364 -4.59 25.10 26.66
CA TYR A 364 -4.11 26.38 26.21
C TYR A 364 -4.86 26.81 24.95
N THR A 365 -5.41 28.02 24.93
CA THR A 365 -6.28 28.51 23.86
C THR A 365 -5.78 29.80 23.19
N GLU A 366 -4.69 30.37 23.69
CA GLU A 366 -4.09 31.57 23.10
C GLU A 366 -3.19 31.19 21.92
N LEU A 367 -3.11 32.06 20.93
CA LEU A 367 -2.31 31.77 19.71
C LEU A 367 -0.85 32.16 19.90
N ASP A 368 -0.55 33.03 20.86
CA ASP A 368 0.80 33.50 21.18
C ASP A 368 1.16 33.13 22.61
N VAL A 369 2.40 32.73 22.81
CA VAL A 369 2.90 32.30 24.13
C VAL A 369 4.30 32.82 24.36
N GLU A 370 4.59 33.25 25.59
CA GLU A 370 5.95 33.63 26.03
C GLU A 370 6.87 32.40 25.98
N THR A 371 8.06 32.55 25.40
CA THR A 371 8.99 31.42 25.18
C THR A 371 9.35 30.73 26.48
N ASP A 372 9.53 31.51 27.59
CA ASP A 372 9.86 30.96 28.92
C ASP A 372 8.77 30.01 29.45
N LYS A 373 7.51 30.21 29.04
CA LYS A 373 6.40 29.31 29.43
C LYS A 373 6.38 28.00 28.68
N LEU A 374 7.13 27.90 27.58
CA LEU A 374 7.22 26.67 26.77
C LEU A 374 8.48 25.85 27.06
N LEU A 375 9.48 26.45 27.65
CA LEU A 375 10.76 25.78 27.87
C LEU A 375 10.65 24.56 28.75
N ASN A 376 11.24 23.47 28.32
CA ASN A 376 11.15 22.15 28.95
C ASN A 376 9.72 21.63 29.16
N LYS A 377 8.75 22.22 28.45
CA LYS A 377 7.34 21.82 28.50
C LYS A 377 7.00 20.84 27.40
N THR A 378 6.02 20.01 27.65
CA THR A 378 5.47 19.07 26.68
C THR A 378 4.24 19.68 26.00
N LEU A 379 4.31 19.79 24.68
CA LEU A 379 3.17 20.21 23.86
C LEU A 379 2.37 19.00 23.44
N GLN A 380 1.07 19.04 23.70
CA GLN A 380 0.14 17.97 23.37
C GLN A 380 -0.99 18.52 22.52
N LEU A 381 -1.20 17.94 21.33
CA LEU A 381 -2.36 18.21 20.51
C LEU A 381 -3.29 16.99 20.56
N LEU A 382 -4.48 17.18 21.10
CA LEU A 382 -5.51 16.15 21.13
C LEU A 382 -6.21 16.12 19.78
N SER A 383 -6.24 14.96 19.11
CA SER A 383 -7.07 14.80 17.93
C SER A 383 -8.55 14.89 18.31
N LEU A 384 -9.30 15.75 17.60
CA LEU A 384 -10.76 15.84 17.73
C LEU A 384 -11.50 14.66 17.07
N ILE A 385 -10.76 13.85 16.30
CA ILE A 385 -11.29 12.65 15.63
C ILE A 385 -10.77 11.45 16.43
N HIS A 386 -11.56 10.96 17.33
CA HIS A 386 -11.23 9.84 18.24
C HIS A 386 -10.92 8.49 17.57
N ILE A 387 -10.76 8.42 16.25
CA ILE A 387 -10.68 7.14 15.52
C ILE A 387 -9.45 7.00 14.63
N SER A 388 -8.67 8.03 14.27
CA SER A 388 -7.66 7.87 13.21
C SER A 388 -6.29 8.53 13.39
N GLU A 389 -6.03 9.31 14.42
CA GLU A 389 -4.67 9.86 14.65
C GLU A 389 -4.30 9.81 16.14
N PRO A 390 -3.11 9.29 16.48
CA PRO A 390 -2.63 9.31 17.85
C PRO A 390 -2.36 10.75 18.31
N THR A 391 -2.48 10.99 19.63
CA THR A 391 -2.11 12.24 20.26
C THR A 391 -0.67 12.59 19.89
N ARG A 392 -0.44 13.75 19.27
CA ARG A 392 0.91 14.19 18.90
C ARG A 392 1.53 14.97 20.05
N LEU A 393 2.74 14.55 20.45
CA LEU A 393 3.51 15.12 21.54
C LEU A 393 4.86 15.66 21.06
N ARG A 394 5.27 16.82 21.57
CA ARG A 394 6.59 17.41 21.32
C ARG A 394 7.11 18.13 22.57
N ARG A 395 8.40 18.10 22.81
CA ARG A 395 9.07 18.82 23.88
C ARG A 395 9.86 20.00 23.33
N ILE A 396 9.78 21.16 24.00
CA ILE A 396 10.52 22.34 23.61
C ILE A 396 11.74 22.50 24.53
N SER A 397 12.92 22.72 23.94
CA SER A 397 14.17 22.95 24.64
C SER A 397 14.90 24.19 24.10
N TYR A 398 15.82 24.77 24.88
CA TYR A 398 16.74 25.82 24.40
C TYR A 398 17.73 25.27 23.36
N ALA A 399 18.19 26.20 22.48
CA ALA A 399 19.26 25.95 21.51
C ALA A 399 20.61 25.74 22.21
#